data_cfb44d2b07f749746db1984ec98cd7dd
#
_entry.id   cfb44d2b07f749746db1984ec98cd7dd
#
_cell.length_a   1.000
_cell.length_b   1.000
_cell.length_c   1.000
_cell.angle_alpha   90.00
_cell.angle_beta   90.00
_cell.angle_gamma   90.00
#
_symmetry.space_group_name_H-M   'P 1'
#
loop_
_entity.id
_entity.type
_entity.pdbx_description
1 polymer ?
#
loop_
_entity_poly.entity_id
_entity_poly.type
_entity_poly.pdbx_seq_one_letter_code
_entity_poly.pdbx_strand_id
1 'polypeptide(L)'
;DYNTTYTFTLPANSVSNLFDNEVKEDITIRFTTIAPPAVTPGMYDAIVSNADELLEALAQGNAASTSGARFRIFLHDGVYDLGSKCLTDVKSNISLIGESMENTMIVNKAPAEGISISATLQPTGENIYMQDITLKNDYDYIGTTGRAVCLQDKGNKNVYKNVRMLSYQDTYYSNNNRMRSYFEDSEIHGTVDFICGGGDVFFNRTLLYLENRSGNCITAPAGDTDWGYVFNDCIIDGYDANKGTYALGRPWQGAPMSVW
;
A
#
# COMPACT_ATOMS: atom_id res chain seq x y z
N ASP A 1 2.42 17.57 -6.41
CA ASP A 1 3.66 18.03 -5.74
C ASP A 1 3.36 19.24 -4.87
N TYR A 2 4.02 19.34 -3.71
CA TYR A 2 3.98 20.53 -2.86
C TYR A 2 4.71 21.72 -3.49
N ASN A 3 4.36 22.95 -3.10
CA ASN A 3 4.98 24.19 -3.59
C ASN A 3 5.08 24.28 -5.11
N THR A 4 4.26 23.57 -5.85
CA THR A 4 4.33 23.48 -7.31
C THR A 4 3.25 24.34 -7.93
N THR A 5 3.65 25.17 -8.88
CA THR A 5 2.71 26.00 -9.64
C THR A 5 2.25 25.24 -10.89
N TYR A 6 0.96 25.00 -10.97
CA TYR A 6 0.31 24.44 -12.14
C TYR A 6 -0.37 25.52 -12.97
N THR A 7 -0.34 25.32 -14.27
CA THR A 7 -1.07 26.17 -15.21
C THR A 7 -1.99 25.28 -16.03
N PHE A 8 -3.28 25.53 -15.94
CA PHE A 8 -4.28 24.93 -16.81
C PHE A 8 -4.70 25.96 -17.84
N THR A 9 -4.64 25.61 -19.13
CA THR A 9 -5.08 26.47 -20.21
C THR A 9 -6.20 25.76 -20.99
N LEU A 10 -7.35 26.40 -21.09
CA LEU A 10 -8.41 26.04 -22.01
C LEU A 10 -8.23 26.90 -23.25
N PRO A 11 -7.82 26.33 -24.39
CA PRO A 11 -7.56 27.11 -25.61
C PRO A 11 -8.85 27.74 -26.16
N ALA A 12 -8.71 28.86 -26.82
CA ALA A 12 -9.80 29.47 -27.59
C ALA A 12 -10.42 28.45 -28.56
N ASN A 13 -11.72 28.49 -28.69
CA ASN A 13 -12.53 27.63 -29.57
C ASN A 13 -12.47 26.12 -29.26
N SER A 14 -11.92 25.73 -28.09
CA SER A 14 -11.85 24.31 -27.65
C SER A 14 -13.18 23.80 -27.04
N VAL A 15 -14.06 24.71 -26.65
CA VAL A 15 -15.37 24.40 -26.06
C VAL A 15 -16.44 25.31 -26.65
N SER A 16 -17.57 24.75 -27.02
CA SER A 16 -18.77 25.48 -27.42
C SER A 16 -19.98 25.04 -26.57
N ASN A 17 -20.98 25.92 -26.46
CA ASN A 17 -22.26 25.57 -25.88
C ASN A 17 -23.22 25.00 -26.95
N LEU A 18 -24.43 24.64 -26.53
CA LEU A 18 -25.47 24.11 -27.42
C LEU A 18 -25.93 25.09 -28.51
N PHE A 19 -25.49 26.34 -28.48
CA PHE A 19 -25.82 27.39 -29.46
C PHE A 19 -24.58 27.79 -30.28
N ASP A 20 -23.56 26.95 -30.35
CA ASP A 20 -22.32 27.17 -31.08
C ASP A 20 -21.53 28.43 -30.64
N ASN A 21 -21.79 28.91 -29.42
CA ASN A 21 -20.96 29.97 -28.85
C ASN A 21 -19.68 29.36 -28.30
N GLU A 22 -18.56 29.73 -28.86
CA GLU A 22 -17.24 29.24 -28.47
C GLU A 22 -16.55 30.18 -27.47
N VAL A 23 -15.63 29.63 -26.70
CA VAL A 23 -14.69 30.40 -25.91
C VAL A 23 -13.76 31.14 -26.87
N LYS A 24 -13.78 32.48 -26.88
CA LYS A 24 -13.09 33.29 -27.88
C LYS A 24 -11.61 33.56 -27.59
N GLU A 25 -11.19 33.41 -26.36
CA GLU A 25 -9.81 33.65 -25.90
C GLU A 25 -9.38 32.49 -25.00
N ASP A 26 -8.07 32.27 -24.90
CA ASP A 26 -7.52 31.27 -23.97
C ASP A 26 -7.88 31.62 -22.53
N ILE A 27 -8.47 30.67 -21.80
CA ILE A 27 -8.70 30.80 -20.36
C ILE A 27 -7.56 30.10 -19.64
N THR A 28 -6.75 30.87 -18.91
CA THR A 28 -5.63 30.34 -18.15
C THR A 28 -5.88 30.47 -16.65
N ILE A 29 -5.83 29.36 -15.94
CA ILE A 29 -5.91 29.30 -14.48
C ILE A 29 -4.54 28.86 -13.96
N ARG A 30 -4.01 29.62 -13.02
CA ARG A 30 -2.79 29.29 -12.29
C ARG A 30 -3.12 29.07 -10.82
N PHE A 31 -2.57 28.02 -10.25
CA PHE A 31 -2.61 27.79 -8.81
C PHE A 31 -1.29 27.17 -8.36
N THR A 32 -0.95 27.42 -7.10
CA THR A 32 0.24 26.81 -6.48
C THR A 32 -0.27 25.93 -5.32
N THR A 33 0.21 24.69 -5.28
CA THR A 33 -0.09 23.79 -4.17
C THR A 33 0.55 24.30 -2.88
N ILE A 34 -0.04 23.93 -1.75
CA ILE A 34 0.47 24.32 -0.43
C ILE A 34 1.88 23.78 -0.20
N ALA A 35 2.58 24.37 0.75
CA ALA A 35 3.82 23.80 1.27
C ALA A 35 3.55 22.46 1.97
N PRO A 36 4.52 21.52 1.99
CA PRO A 36 4.38 20.33 2.80
C PRO A 36 4.12 20.73 4.26
N PRO A 37 3.34 19.92 5.02
CA PRO A 37 3.15 20.17 6.43
C PRO A 37 4.51 20.27 7.13
N ALA A 38 4.72 21.33 7.89
CA ALA A 38 5.95 21.45 8.66
C ALA A 38 6.03 20.32 9.69
N VAL A 39 7.13 19.57 9.68
CA VAL A 39 7.38 18.55 10.70
C VAL A 39 7.59 19.26 12.02
N THR A 40 6.65 19.09 12.95
CA THR A 40 6.73 19.72 14.26
C THR A 40 7.80 19.04 15.09
N PRO A 41 8.83 19.74 15.58
CA PRO A 41 9.84 19.16 16.46
C PRO A 41 9.20 18.46 17.68
N GLY A 42 9.62 17.22 17.95
CA GLY A 42 9.09 16.41 19.05
C GLY A 42 7.78 15.65 18.75
N MET A 43 7.20 15.81 17.56
CA MET A 43 6.06 15.02 17.11
C MET A 43 6.44 13.58 16.76
N TYR A 44 7.65 13.39 16.26
CA TYR A 44 8.20 12.11 15.85
C TYR A 44 9.44 11.78 16.69
N ASP A 45 9.66 10.48 16.93
CA ASP A 45 10.80 9.98 17.67
C ASP A 45 12.03 9.85 16.75
N ALA A 46 11.81 9.65 15.44
CA ALA A 46 12.83 9.70 14.40
C ALA A 46 12.27 10.34 13.12
N ILE A 47 13.15 11.01 12.37
CA ILE A 47 12.89 11.57 11.05
C ILE A 47 13.99 11.05 10.13
N VAL A 48 13.60 10.44 9.01
CA VAL A 48 14.51 9.72 8.12
C VAL A 48 14.34 10.14 6.66
N SER A 49 15.41 10.06 5.87
CA SER A 49 15.44 10.46 4.46
C SER A 49 16.06 9.41 3.53
N ASN A 50 16.53 8.28 4.08
CA ASN A 50 17.11 7.19 3.30
C ASN A 50 16.95 5.83 4.01
N ALA A 51 17.29 4.75 3.30
CA ALA A 51 17.11 3.38 3.79
C ALA A 51 17.93 3.06 5.05
N ASP A 52 19.15 3.54 5.15
CA ASP A 52 20.01 3.26 6.31
C ASP A 52 19.47 3.93 7.58
N GLU A 53 19.02 5.17 7.48
CA GLU A 53 18.36 5.89 8.58
C GLU A 53 17.04 5.20 8.98
N LEU A 54 16.26 4.70 8.01
CA LEU A 54 15.04 3.93 8.30
C LEU A 54 15.35 2.65 9.06
N LEU A 55 16.38 1.90 8.65
CA LEU A 55 16.80 0.67 9.35
C LEU A 55 17.24 0.95 10.79
N GLU A 56 18.00 2.04 11.00
CA GLU A 56 18.41 2.46 12.34
C GLU A 56 17.21 2.88 13.21
N ALA A 57 16.30 3.69 12.66
CA ALA A 57 15.10 4.11 13.36
C ALA A 57 14.18 2.94 13.74
N LEU A 58 14.04 1.94 12.85
CA LEU A 58 13.31 0.71 13.15
C LEU A 58 13.97 -0.11 14.25
N ALA A 59 15.31 -0.18 14.29
CA ALA A 59 16.02 -0.85 15.37
C ALA A 59 15.78 -0.16 16.73
N GLN A 60 15.77 1.18 16.75
CA GLN A 60 15.42 1.97 17.94
C GLN A 60 13.96 1.74 18.36
N GLY A 61 13.02 1.76 17.40
CA GLY A 61 11.60 1.48 17.64
C GLY A 61 11.38 0.07 18.19
N ASN A 62 12.06 -0.92 17.64
CA ASN A 62 12.00 -2.30 18.12
C ASN A 62 12.52 -2.43 19.56
N ALA A 63 13.57 -1.71 19.91
CA ALA A 63 14.07 -1.67 21.29
C ALA A 63 13.07 -0.98 22.23
N ALA A 64 12.44 0.11 21.80
CA ALA A 64 11.46 0.84 22.59
C ALA A 64 10.12 0.08 22.75
N SER A 65 9.80 -0.84 21.85
CA SER A 65 8.55 -1.63 21.85
C SER A 65 8.29 -2.35 23.18
N THR A 66 9.33 -2.72 23.90
CA THR A 66 9.23 -3.39 25.21
C THR A 66 8.62 -2.52 26.31
N SER A 67 8.67 -1.20 26.17
CA SER A 67 8.08 -0.26 27.13
C SER A 67 6.58 -0.05 26.96
N GLY A 68 5.99 -0.53 25.86
CA GLY A 68 4.60 -0.28 25.48
C GLY A 68 4.35 1.13 24.90
N ALA A 69 5.36 2.00 24.87
CA ALA A 69 5.28 3.31 24.25
C ALA A 69 5.25 3.19 22.72
N ARG A 70 4.56 4.14 22.05
CA ARG A 70 4.56 4.21 20.59
C ARG A 70 5.80 4.94 20.10
N PHE A 71 6.51 4.34 19.16
CA PHE A 71 7.64 4.94 18.46
C PHE A 71 7.20 5.39 17.06
N ARG A 72 7.37 6.68 16.75
CA ARG A 72 6.89 7.32 15.53
C ARG A 72 8.08 7.68 14.65
N ILE A 73 8.09 7.14 13.44
CA ILE A 73 9.11 7.41 12.42
C ILE A 73 8.45 8.19 11.30
N PHE A 74 8.95 9.39 11.03
CA PHE A 74 8.56 10.16 9.85
C PHE A 74 9.55 9.92 8.71
N LEU A 75 9.03 9.66 7.51
CA LEU A 75 9.82 9.42 6.32
C LEU A 75 9.61 10.58 5.34
N HIS A 76 10.66 11.32 5.03
CA HIS A 76 10.61 12.30 3.96
C HIS A 76 10.36 11.62 2.60
N ASP A 77 9.82 12.37 1.64
CA ASP A 77 9.72 11.91 0.26
C ASP A 77 11.07 11.43 -0.25
N GLY A 78 11.10 10.25 -0.84
CA GLY A 78 12.30 9.59 -1.34
C GLY A 78 12.12 8.10 -1.53
N VAL A 79 13.13 7.47 -2.12
CA VAL A 79 13.17 6.03 -2.34
C VAL A 79 14.07 5.39 -1.29
N TYR A 80 13.50 4.59 -0.44
CA TYR A 80 14.15 3.80 0.59
C TYR A 80 14.45 2.41 0.02
N ASP A 81 15.52 2.31 -0.75
CA ASP A 81 15.91 1.06 -1.44
C ASP A 81 16.63 0.11 -0.47
N LEU A 82 15.99 -1.00 -0.19
CA LEU A 82 16.50 -2.05 0.70
C LEU A 82 17.38 -3.07 -0.05
N GLY A 83 17.54 -2.93 -1.37
CA GLY A 83 18.18 -3.93 -2.21
C GLY A 83 17.44 -5.27 -2.14
N SER A 84 18.14 -6.34 -1.76
CA SER A 84 17.53 -7.67 -1.59
C SER A 84 17.01 -7.94 -0.18
N LYS A 85 17.08 -6.98 0.73
CA LYS A 85 16.66 -7.15 2.14
C LYS A 85 15.14 -7.02 2.25
N CYS A 86 14.60 -7.68 3.27
CA CYS A 86 13.23 -7.51 3.74
C CYS A 86 13.27 -6.83 5.11
N LEU A 87 12.35 -5.90 5.37
CA LEU A 87 12.16 -5.34 6.70
C LEU A 87 11.39 -6.35 7.56
N THR A 88 12.11 -7.29 8.13
CA THR A 88 11.53 -8.33 8.98
C THR A 88 11.44 -7.87 10.43
N ASP A 89 10.47 -8.45 11.15
CA ASP A 89 10.40 -8.34 12.61
C ASP A 89 10.15 -6.92 13.13
N VAL A 90 9.26 -6.16 12.45
CA VAL A 90 8.78 -4.87 12.98
C VAL A 90 7.88 -5.14 14.17
N LYS A 91 8.33 -4.69 15.36
CA LYS A 91 7.69 -4.95 16.66
C LYS A 91 6.49 -4.04 16.92
N SER A 92 5.84 -4.26 18.07
CA SER A 92 4.61 -3.56 18.45
C SER A 92 4.79 -2.05 18.63
N ASN A 93 3.70 -1.31 18.45
CA ASN A 93 3.60 0.13 18.72
C ASN A 93 4.53 1.00 17.87
N ILE A 94 4.85 0.59 16.64
CA ILE A 94 5.62 1.41 15.69
C ILE A 94 4.65 2.09 14.73
N SER A 95 4.89 3.38 14.47
CA SER A 95 4.25 4.13 13.39
C SER A 95 5.26 4.51 12.33
N LEU A 96 4.96 4.20 11.06
CA LEU A 96 5.67 4.67 9.88
C LEU A 96 4.77 5.68 9.17
N ILE A 97 5.20 6.91 9.05
CA ILE A 97 4.40 8.00 8.49
C ILE A 97 5.22 8.69 7.40
N GLY A 98 4.81 8.50 6.17
CA GLY A 98 5.42 9.15 5.01
C GLY A 98 4.99 10.60 4.85
N GLU A 99 5.76 11.34 4.11
CA GLU A 99 5.42 12.71 3.73
C GLU A 99 4.31 12.72 2.66
N SER A 100 4.37 11.79 1.68
CA SER A 100 3.31 11.54 0.72
C SER A 100 3.30 10.08 0.25
N MET A 101 2.12 9.52 -0.03
CA MET A 101 2.00 8.16 -0.55
C MET A 101 2.71 8.01 -1.91
N GLU A 102 2.64 9.04 -2.74
CA GLU A 102 3.16 9.02 -4.10
C GLU A 102 4.70 8.99 -4.16
N ASN A 103 5.36 9.66 -3.22
CA ASN A 103 6.80 9.90 -3.30
C ASN A 103 7.60 9.27 -2.16
N THR A 104 6.96 8.85 -1.06
CA THR A 104 7.62 8.09 0.01
C THR A 104 7.54 6.61 -0.29
N MET A 105 8.60 6.02 -0.85
CA MET A 105 8.59 4.64 -1.32
C MET A 105 9.62 3.78 -0.60
N ILE A 106 9.17 2.70 0.05
CA ILE A 106 10.04 1.63 0.56
C ILE A 106 10.02 0.50 -0.47
N VAL A 107 11.18 0.17 -1.04
CA VAL A 107 11.31 -0.82 -2.10
C VAL A 107 12.35 -1.87 -1.76
N ASN A 108 12.06 -3.12 -2.11
CA ASN A 108 13.06 -4.18 -2.19
C ASN A 108 12.92 -4.95 -3.51
N LYS A 109 13.97 -5.66 -3.89
CA LYS A 109 13.91 -6.69 -4.92
C LYS A 109 14.29 -8.00 -4.26
N ALA A 110 13.29 -8.82 -3.93
CA ALA A 110 13.51 -10.09 -3.28
C ALA A 110 14.49 -10.96 -4.08
N PRO A 111 15.41 -11.68 -3.43
CA PRO A 111 16.42 -12.48 -4.13
C PRO A 111 15.83 -13.74 -4.78
N ALA A 112 14.64 -14.16 -4.34
CA ALA A 112 13.93 -15.33 -4.86
C ALA A 112 12.42 -15.16 -4.65
N GLU A 113 11.63 -15.89 -5.44
CA GLU A 113 10.20 -16.01 -5.21
C GLU A 113 9.90 -16.76 -3.89
N GLY A 114 8.79 -16.47 -3.25
CA GLY A 114 8.34 -17.24 -2.11
C GLY A 114 7.45 -16.43 -1.16
N ILE A 115 6.33 -17.04 -0.78
CA ILE A 115 5.34 -16.37 0.09
C ILE A 115 5.90 -15.99 1.48
N SER A 116 6.94 -16.68 1.94
CA SER A 116 7.48 -16.47 3.29
C SER A 116 8.77 -15.66 3.33
N ILE A 117 9.40 -15.42 2.18
CA ILE A 117 10.76 -14.88 2.11
C ILE A 117 10.91 -13.64 1.24
N SER A 118 9.86 -13.28 0.48
CA SER A 118 9.97 -12.19 -0.50
C SER A 118 9.48 -10.83 0.01
N ALA A 119 8.82 -10.77 1.16
CA ALA A 119 8.12 -9.57 1.61
C ALA A 119 9.01 -8.35 1.76
N THR A 120 8.54 -7.20 1.27
CA THR A 120 9.18 -5.91 1.53
C THR A 120 9.14 -5.57 3.01
N LEU A 121 7.97 -5.78 3.65
CA LEU A 121 7.75 -5.50 5.07
C LEU A 121 7.05 -6.69 5.76
N GLN A 122 7.53 -7.05 6.96
CA GLN A 122 6.93 -8.08 7.81
C GLN A 122 6.69 -7.56 9.25
N PRO A 123 5.55 -6.92 9.54
CA PRO A 123 5.16 -6.64 10.91
C PRO A 123 4.91 -7.94 11.68
N THR A 124 5.56 -8.11 12.82
CA THR A 124 5.34 -9.23 13.76
C THR A 124 4.65 -8.77 15.04
N GLY A 125 4.62 -7.46 15.25
CA GLY A 125 4.04 -6.84 16.43
C GLY A 125 2.58 -6.42 16.26
N GLU A 126 1.99 -5.97 17.36
CA GLU A 126 0.64 -5.39 17.40
C GLU A 126 0.68 -3.87 17.32
N ASN A 127 -0.46 -3.27 16.92
CA ASN A 127 -0.64 -1.83 16.90
C ASN A 127 0.37 -1.10 15.98
N ILE A 128 0.74 -1.70 14.87
CA ILE A 128 1.48 -1.01 13.81
C ILE A 128 0.55 -0.02 13.14
N TYR A 129 1.05 1.16 12.88
CA TYR A 129 0.35 2.17 12.07
C TYR A 129 1.25 2.59 10.91
N MET A 130 0.72 2.52 9.70
CA MET A 130 1.41 3.00 8.50
C MET A 130 0.51 3.97 7.77
N GLN A 131 1.08 5.10 7.32
CA GLN A 131 0.34 6.12 6.61
C GLN A 131 1.20 6.81 5.56
N ASP A 132 0.57 7.16 4.42
CA ASP A 132 1.16 7.97 3.34
C ASP A 132 2.46 7.36 2.78
N ILE A 133 2.48 6.04 2.55
CA ILE A 133 3.67 5.28 2.10
C ILE A 133 3.30 4.36 0.95
N THR A 134 4.17 4.29 -0.07
CA THR A 134 4.19 3.22 -1.05
C THR A 134 5.17 2.12 -0.62
N LEU A 135 4.70 0.88 -0.53
CA LEU A 135 5.53 -0.31 -0.46
C LEU A 135 5.66 -0.92 -1.85
N LYS A 136 6.85 -1.33 -2.25
CA LYS A 136 7.08 -2.00 -3.54
C LYS A 136 7.98 -3.21 -3.41
N ASN A 137 7.51 -4.36 -3.94
CA ASN A 137 8.41 -5.47 -4.25
C ASN A 137 8.73 -5.42 -5.74
N ASP A 138 9.96 -5.06 -6.08
CA ASP A 138 10.40 -4.84 -7.46
C ASP A 138 10.85 -6.12 -8.17
N TYR A 139 10.41 -7.27 -7.70
CA TYR A 139 10.63 -8.52 -8.39
C TYR A 139 9.62 -8.68 -9.54
N ASP A 140 10.12 -8.78 -10.77
CA ASP A 140 9.28 -8.85 -11.96
C ASP A 140 8.69 -10.25 -12.16
N TYR A 141 7.40 -10.39 -11.91
CA TYR A 141 6.65 -11.64 -12.10
C TYR A 141 5.49 -11.53 -13.09
N ILE A 142 5.42 -10.48 -13.89
CA ILE A 142 4.32 -10.32 -14.88
C ILE A 142 4.19 -11.53 -15.77
N GLY A 143 5.30 -12.06 -16.28
CA GLY A 143 5.34 -13.18 -17.21
C GLY A 143 5.47 -14.56 -16.59
N THR A 144 5.60 -14.69 -15.27
CA THR A 144 5.92 -15.95 -14.60
C THR A 144 4.98 -16.25 -13.44
N THR A 145 5.05 -17.48 -12.92
CA THR A 145 4.38 -17.85 -11.67
C THR A 145 5.38 -17.70 -10.54
N GLY A 146 5.28 -16.61 -9.79
CA GLY A 146 6.15 -16.37 -8.66
C GLY A 146 5.47 -15.46 -7.64
N ARG A 147 5.71 -15.75 -6.38
CA ARG A 147 5.14 -14.99 -5.25
C ARG A 147 6.09 -13.86 -4.87
N ALA A 148 5.58 -12.64 -4.90
CA ALA A 148 6.31 -11.43 -4.58
C ALA A 148 5.51 -10.64 -3.54
N VAL A 149 5.58 -11.05 -2.29
CA VAL A 149 4.83 -10.41 -1.21
C VAL A 149 5.37 -8.99 -0.99
N CYS A 150 4.48 -8.03 -0.92
CA CYS A 150 4.83 -6.66 -0.53
C CYS A 150 4.71 -6.49 0.99
N LEU A 151 3.57 -6.85 1.55
CA LEU A 151 3.32 -6.81 2.98
C LEU A 151 2.91 -8.21 3.49
N GLN A 152 3.75 -8.81 4.32
CA GLN A 152 3.41 -10.02 5.07
C GLN A 152 3.04 -9.64 6.50
N ASP A 153 1.77 -9.48 6.77
CA ASP A 153 1.26 -9.10 8.09
C ASP A 153 1.14 -10.31 9.02
N LYS A 154 1.96 -10.33 10.06
CA LYS A 154 1.95 -11.35 11.11
C LYS A 154 1.46 -10.81 12.46
N GLY A 155 1.06 -9.56 12.48
CA GLY A 155 0.66 -8.86 13.68
C GLY A 155 -0.84 -8.85 13.94
N ASN A 156 -1.26 -7.99 14.86
CA ASN A 156 -2.65 -7.83 15.26
C ASN A 156 -2.96 -6.34 15.48
N LYS A 157 -4.17 -5.90 15.15
CA LYS A 157 -4.63 -4.52 15.30
C LYS A 157 -3.77 -3.53 14.50
N ASN A 158 -3.29 -3.96 13.35
CA ASN A 158 -2.49 -3.12 12.48
C ASN A 158 -3.40 -2.27 11.58
N VAL A 159 -2.97 -1.03 11.32
CA VAL A 159 -3.72 -0.05 10.54
C VAL A 159 -2.84 0.48 9.42
N TYR A 160 -3.39 0.45 8.22
CA TYR A 160 -2.76 0.92 6.98
C TYR A 160 -3.68 1.96 6.34
N LYS A 161 -3.27 3.23 6.37
CA LYS A 161 -4.05 4.34 5.86
C LYS A 161 -3.32 5.06 4.74
N ASN A 162 -3.98 5.22 3.59
CA ASN A 162 -3.36 5.83 2.42
C ASN A 162 -2.00 5.18 2.10
N VAL A 163 -2.01 3.83 2.01
CA VAL A 163 -0.83 3.02 1.70
C VAL A 163 -1.02 2.36 0.35
N ARG A 164 -0.04 2.51 -0.53
CA ARG A 164 -0.01 1.82 -1.82
C ARG A 164 0.92 0.62 -1.77
N MET A 165 0.46 -0.52 -2.26
CA MET A 165 1.25 -1.74 -2.38
C MET A 165 1.39 -2.12 -3.85
N LEU A 166 2.63 -2.10 -4.35
CA LEU A 166 2.97 -2.40 -5.74
C LEU A 166 3.70 -3.73 -5.82
N SER A 167 3.01 -4.76 -6.30
CA SER A 167 3.57 -6.08 -6.56
C SER A 167 2.67 -6.88 -7.51
N TYR A 168 2.83 -8.20 -7.52
CA TYR A 168 2.13 -9.09 -8.44
C TYR A 168 1.36 -10.19 -7.72
N GLN A 169 1.90 -11.40 -7.59
CA GLN A 169 1.23 -12.49 -6.87
C GLN A 169 1.45 -12.36 -5.35
N ASP A 170 0.39 -12.57 -4.57
CA ASP A 170 0.41 -12.58 -3.09
C ASP A 170 0.85 -11.23 -2.49
N THR A 171 0.50 -10.10 -3.09
CA THR A 171 0.97 -8.76 -2.70
C THR A 171 0.75 -8.47 -1.21
N TYR A 172 -0.46 -8.71 -0.70
CA TYR A 172 -0.78 -8.66 0.73
C TYR A 172 -1.05 -10.06 1.26
N TYR A 173 -0.21 -10.49 2.18
CA TYR A 173 -0.35 -11.78 2.84
C TYR A 173 -0.62 -11.60 4.34
N SER A 174 -1.88 -11.83 4.77
CA SER A 174 -2.28 -11.83 6.18
C SER A 174 -1.89 -13.18 6.83
N ASN A 175 -0.63 -13.29 7.23
CA ASN A 175 -0.09 -14.54 7.84
C ASN A 175 -0.30 -14.56 9.37
N ASN A 176 -1.55 -14.41 9.79
CA ASN A 176 -1.91 -14.18 11.19
C ASN A 176 -3.36 -14.60 11.47
N ASN A 177 -3.64 -15.90 11.49
CA ASN A 177 -4.99 -16.43 11.69
C ASN A 177 -5.74 -15.72 12.85
N ARG A 178 -6.96 -15.23 12.56
CA ARG A 178 -7.85 -14.51 13.50
C ARG A 178 -7.28 -13.19 14.06
N MET A 179 -6.16 -12.71 13.54
CA MET A 179 -5.65 -11.39 13.90
C MET A 179 -6.27 -10.33 12.99
N ARG A 180 -6.38 -9.12 13.50
CA ARG A 180 -7.13 -8.04 12.84
C ARG A 180 -6.22 -7.03 12.20
N SER A 181 -6.59 -6.62 10.98
CA SER A 181 -5.96 -5.52 10.28
C SER A 181 -7.01 -4.64 9.61
N TYR A 182 -6.72 -3.36 9.46
CA TYR A 182 -7.60 -2.38 8.87
C TYR A 182 -6.88 -1.57 7.80
N PHE A 183 -7.50 -1.49 6.63
CA PHE A 183 -7.06 -0.64 5.52
C PHE A 183 -8.04 0.50 5.30
N GLU A 184 -7.54 1.70 5.06
CA GLU A 184 -8.35 2.87 4.73
C GLU A 184 -7.69 3.67 3.61
N ASP A 185 -8.49 4.06 2.60
CA ASP A 185 -8.07 4.94 1.50
C ASP A 185 -6.78 4.45 0.80
N SER A 186 -6.61 3.13 0.69
CA SER A 186 -5.36 2.49 0.26
C SER A 186 -5.46 1.89 -1.15
N GLU A 187 -4.33 1.48 -1.74
CA GLU A 187 -4.27 0.84 -3.05
C GLU A 187 -3.47 -0.47 -2.95
N ILE A 188 -4.02 -1.56 -3.48
CA ILE A 188 -3.34 -2.86 -3.54
C ILE A 188 -3.32 -3.32 -4.99
N HIS A 189 -2.13 -3.38 -5.58
CA HIS A 189 -1.90 -3.81 -6.94
C HIS A 189 -1.42 -5.26 -6.98
N GLY A 190 -1.95 -6.05 -7.91
CA GLY A 190 -1.49 -7.42 -8.03
C GLY A 190 -2.08 -8.21 -9.18
N THR A 191 -1.67 -9.47 -9.27
CA THR A 191 -2.08 -10.38 -10.35
C THR A 191 -2.84 -11.59 -9.84
N VAL A 192 -2.21 -12.48 -9.09
CA VAL A 192 -2.78 -13.74 -8.62
C VAL A 192 -2.90 -13.71 -7.11
N ASP A 193 -4.09 -14.00 -6.59
CA ASP A 193 -4.31 -14.15 -5.14
C ASP A 193 -3.69 -13.00 -4.34
N PHE A 194 -3.72 -11.79 -4.90
CA PHE A 194 -2.90 -10.70 -4.38
C PHE A 194 -3.36 -10.14 -3.02
N ILE A 195 -4.46 -10.69 -2.50
CA ILE A 195 -4.88 -10.59 -1.10
C ILE A 195 -5.11 -12.01 -0.61
N CYS A 196 -4.22 -12.53 0.25
CA CYS A 196 -4.27 -13.91 0.70
C CYS A 196 -3.96 -14.07 2.18
N GLY A 197 -4.28 -15.24 2.74
CA GLY A 197 -3.99 -15.59 4.13
C GLY A 197 -5.21 -15.71 5.04
N GLY A 198 -4.98 -15.83 6.35
CA GLY A 198 -5.97 -16.19 7.35
C GLY A 198 -6.36 -15.09 8.35
N GLY A 199 -5.99 -13.85 8.10
CA GLY A 199 -6.35 -12.72 8.97
C GLY A 199 -7.82 -12.29 8.85
N ASP A 200 -8.30 -11.60 9.85
CA ASP A 200 -9.55 -10.85 9.83
C ASP A 200 -9.26 -9.40 9.40
N VAL A 201 -9.56 -9.08 8.15
CA VAL A 201 -9.13 -7.81 7.56
C VAL A 201 -10.31 -7.03 7.02
N PHE A 202 -10.40 -5.76 7.42
CA PHE A 202 -11.40 -4.83 6.92
C PHE A 202 -10.75 -3.83 5.96
N PHE A 203 -11.16 -3.89 4.70
CA PHE A 203 -10.76 -2.94 3.66
C PHE A 203 -11.86 -1.90 3.47
N ASN A 204 -11.52 -0.63 3.68
CA ASN A 204 -12.43 0.49 3.57
C ASN A 204 -11.93 1.49 2.54
N ARG A 205 -12.72 1.75 1.50
CA ARG A 205 -12.37 2.65 0.39
C ARG A 205 -11.00 2.34 -0.22
N THR A 206 -10.74 1.05 -0.45
CA THR A 206 -9.46 0.58 -1.00
C THR A 206 -9.60 0.28 -2.50
N LEU A 207 -8.65 0.75 -3.29
CA LEU A 207 -8.49 0.37 -4.69
C LEU A 207 -7.79 -0.98 -4.80
N LEU A 208 -8.43 -1.94 -5.48
CA LEU A 208 -7.87 -3.23 -5.84
C LEU A 208 -7.54 -3.19 -7.33
N TYR A 209 -6.25 -3.04 -7.65
CA TYR A 209 -5.83 -2.82 -9.03
C TYR A 209 -5.26 -4.08 -9.67
N LEU A 210 -5.88 -4.51 -10.76
CA LEU A 210 -5.52 -5.73 -11.51
C LEU A 210 -4.39 -5.42 -12.50
N GLU A 211 -3.19 -5.82 -12.17
CA GLU A 211 -2.03 -5.72 -13.06
C GLU A 211 -2.18 -6.60 -14.30
N ASN A 212 -1.41 -6.34 -15.35
CA ASN A 212 -1.56 -6.92 -16.68
C ASN A 212 -1.33 -8.45 -16.72
N ARG A 213 -2.28 -9.19 -16.17
CA ARG A 213 -2.35 -10.66 -16.24
C ARG A 213 -3.79 -11.12 -16.08
N SER A 214 -4.33 -11.79 -17.06
CA SER A 214 -5.72 -12.25 -17.07
C SER A 214 -5.93 -13.61 -16.35
N GLY A 215 -7.17 -13.86 -15.96
CA GLY A 215 -7.64 -15.20 -15.60
C GLY A 215 -7.27 -15.68 -14.20
N ASN A 216 -7.38 -14.84 -13.17
CA ASN A 216 -7.01 -15.16 -11.79
C ASN A 216 -8.05 -14.75 -10.75
N CYS A 217 -7.70 -14.89 -9.48
CA CYS A 217 -8.51 -14.45 -8.35
C CYS A 217 -7.88 -13.25 -7.66
N ILE A 218 -8.72 -12.34 -7.16
CA ILE A 218 -8.32 -11.21 -6.33
C ILE A 218 -7.89 -11.72 -4.96
N THR A 219 -8.76 -12.52 -4.31
CA THR A 219 -8.50 -13.04 -2.98
C THR A 219 -8.29 -14.54 -2.95
N ALA A 220 -7.40 -14.99 -2.06
CA ALA A 220 -7.24 -16.38 -1.67
C ALA A 220 -7.21 -16.49 -0.13
N PRO A 221 -8.36 -16.30 0.54
CA PRO A 221 -8.43 -16.41 1.98
C PRO A 221 -8.13 -17.84 2.42
N ALA A 222 -7.48 -17.97 3.59
CA ALA A 222 -7.07 -19.24 4.15
C ALA A 222 -7.33 -19.26 5.65
N GLY A 223 -7.40 -20.47 6.17
CA GLY A 223 -7.40 -20.69 7.59
C GLY A 223 -8.75 -20.53 8.25
N ASP A 224 -8.65 -20.45 9.55
CA ASP A 224 -9.76 -20.45 10.49
C ASP A 224 -9.93 -19.03 11.00
N THR A 225 -10.81 -18.27 10.36
CA THR A 225 -11.05 -16.85 10.63
C THR A 225 -12.36 -16.66 11.39
N ASP A 226 -12.48 -15.57 12.16
CA ASP A 226 -13.74 -15.20 12.80
C ASP A 226 -14.63 -14.39 11.84
N TRP A 227 -14.04 -13.53 11.00
CA TRP A 227 -14.73 -12.62 10.10
C TRP A 227 -14.23 -12.74 8.65
N GLY A 228 -12.94 -13.07 8.45
CA GLY A 228 -12.30 -13.14 7.16
C GLY A 228 -12.03 -11.75 6.55
N TYR A 229 -12.17 -11.64 5.23
CA TYR A 229 -11.98 -10.40 4.51
C TYR A 229 -13.30 -9.69 4.27
N VAL A 230 -13.38 -8.43 4.68
CA VAL A 230 -14.56 -7.58 4.47
C VAL A 230 -14.14 -6.37 3.62
N PHE A 231 -14.82 -6.17 2.48
CA PHE A 231 -14.58 -5.07 1.57
C PHE A 231 -15.76 -4.11 1.62
N ASN A 232 -15.51 -2.87 2.02
CA ASN A 232 -16.50 -1.81 2.13
C ASN A 232 -16.12 -0.62 1.25
N ASP A 233 -17.01 -0.23 0.35
CA ASP A 233 -16.82 0.92 -0.53
C ASP A 233 -15.50 0.86 -1.33
N CYS A 234 -15.09 -0.36 -1.71
CA CYS A 234 -13.86 -0.62 -2.45
C CYS A 234 -14.09 -0.53 -3.95
N ILE A 235 -13.04 -0.19 -4.69
CA ILE A 235 -13.05 -0.12 -6.15
C ILE A 235 -12.17 -1.23 -6.70
N ILE A 236 -12.67 -1.95 -7.72
CA ILE A 236 -11.86 -2.89 -8.51
C ILE A 236 -11.65 -2.24 -9.87
N ASP A 237 -10.39 -2.02 -10.24
CA ASP A 237 -9.99 -1.47 -11.52
C ASP A 237 -8.76 -2.21 -12.06
N GLY A 238 -8.27 -1.87 -13.23
CA GLY A 238 -7.07 -2.45 -13.81
C GLY A 238 -7.04 -2.37 -15.32
N TYR A 239 -6.15 -3.14 -15.93
CA TYR A 239 -6.01 -3.19 -17.37
C TYR A 239 -7.28 -3.70 -18.07
N ASP A 240 -7.67 -3.06 -19.16
CA ASP A 240 -8.87 -3.43 -19.94
C ASP A 240 -8.87 -4.91 -20.37
N ALA A 241 -7.70 -5.48 -20.64
CA ALA A 241 -7.54 -6.90 -21.01
C ALA A 241 -7.96 -7.86 -19.88
N ASN A 242 -8.05 -7.38 -18.65
CA ASN A 242 -8.45 -8.19 -17.50
C ASN A 242 -9.97 -8.22 -17.27
N LYS A 243 -10.75 -7.38 -17.95
CA LYS A 243 -12.21 -7.30 -17.77
C LYS A 243 -12.88 -8.66 -18.00
N GLY A 244 -13.64 -9.10 -17.00
CA GLY A 244 -14.38 -10.37 -17.05
C GLY A 244 -13.50 -11.62 -16.90
N THR A 245 -12.20 -11.50 -16.59
CA THR A 245 -11.30 -12.63 -16.47
C THR A 245 -10.94 -12.99 -15.03
N TYR A 246 -11.28 -12.14 -14.07
CA TYR A 246 -11.00 -12.37 -12.65
C TYR A 246 -12.23 -12.86 -11.89
N ALA A 247 -11.99 -13.80 -10.96
CA ALA A 247 -12.93 -14.11 -9.88
C ALA A 247 -12.63 -13.24 -8.66
N LEU A 248 -13.65 -12.92 -7.87
CA LEU A 248 -13.48 -12.14 -6.63
C LEU A 248 -12.61 -12.90 -5.63
N GLY A 249 -12.73 -14.23 -5.58
CA GLY A 249 -11.91 -15.04 -4.70
C GLY A 249 -12.02 -16.53 -4.94
N ARG A 250 -11.09 -17.25 -4.34
CA ARG A 250 -11.10 -18.70 -4.26
C ARG A 250 -10.67 -19.16 -2.87
N PRO A 251 -11.19 -20.27 -2.33
CA PRO A 251 -10.68 -20.80 -1.07
C PRO A 251 -9.26 -21.34 -1.27
N TRP A 252 -8.37 -20.99 -0.34
CA TRP A 252 -7.01 -21.55 -0.33
C TRP A 252 -6.91 -22.71 0.66
N GLN A 253 -7.25 -22.49 1.94
CA GLN A 253 -7.19 -23.51 2.99
C GLN A 253 -8.28 -23.24 4.06
N GLY A 254 -8.75 -24.31 4.72
CA GLY A 254 -9.72 -24.21 5.82
C GLY A 254 -11.13 -23.83 5.38
N ALA A 255 -11.81 -23.03 6.19
CA ALA A 255 -13.16 -22.49 5.93
C ALA A 255 -13.11 -20.94 5.75
N PRO A 256 -12.50 -20.47 4.67
CA PRO A 256 -12.26 -19.06 4.47
C PRO A 256 -13.52 -18.26 4.14
N MET A 257 -13.50 -16.97 4.50
CA MET A 257 -14.61 -16.06 4.27
C MET A 257 -14.13 -14.76 3.59
N SER A 258 -14.92 -14.25 2.65
CA SER A 258 -14.79 -12.91 2.12
C SER A 258 -16.18 -12.33 1.87
N VAL A 259 -16.37 -11.06 2.22
CA VAL A 259 -17.62 -10.30 2.04
C VAL A 259 -17.29 -9.04 1.22
N TRP A 260 -18.04 -8.87 0.11
CA TRP A 260 -17.85 -7.80 -0.87
C TRP A 260 -18.99 -6.79 -0.84
#